data_f2dfc1f60b101ccb5f545911b1064618
#
_entry.id   f2dfc1f60b101ccb5f545911b1064618
#
_cell.length_a   1.000
_cell.length_b   1.000
_cell.length_c   1.000
_cell.angle_alpha   90.00
_cell.angle_beta   90.00
_cell.angle_gamma   90.00
#
_symmetry.space_group_name_H-M   'P 1'
#
loop_
_entity.id
_entity.type
_entity.pdbx_description
1 polymer ?
#
loop_
_entity_poly.entity_id
_entity_poly.type
_entity_poly.pdbx_seq_one_letter_code
_entity_poly.pdbx_strand_id
1 'polypeptide(L)'
;MSSIERAMERMRRAPAAGAVDVTAAQMSEPEPAPASDPAVALDLAALRELGMLTPDADQRALQEQYRLVKRQLLARAFRPAPDGGNPVNLIQITSALASEGKTFTAFNLAISVAMEVDFTVLLVDADLTRRGLTHLIGLQGRPGITELLAGEVGDVGSIVTRTDIPRLSVIPAGQGHPRSTELVASDAMRRLSREVATRYHDRLVIVDSTPLLMDSQAATLAAHVGQIVVVVEASRTAEMPLRNAIALLDPATADVGLLLNKSMARRRSSYYDDAS
;
A
#
# COMPACT_ATOMS: atom_id res chain seq x y z
N MET A 1 8.70 -8.88 28.55
CA MET A 1 7.96 -9.20 27.31
C MET A 1 8.36 -8.20 26.25
N SER A 2 8.92 -8.71 25.16
CA SER A 2 9.41 -7.92 24.03
C SER A 2 8.24 -7.26 23.27
N SER A 3 8.51 -6.14 22.56
CA SER A 3 7.50 -5.48 21.72
C SER A 3 6.95 -6.41 20.62
N ILE A 4 7.75 -7.36 20.17
CA ILE A 4 7.34 -8.41 19.21
C ILE A 4 6.41 -9.42 19.87
N GLU A 5 6.67 -9.84 21.09
CA GLU A 5 5.78 -10.74 21.84
C GLU A 5 4.42 -10.09 22.09
N ARG A 6 4.38 -8.79 22.37
CA ARG A 6 3.12 -8.03 22.49
C ARG A 6 2.38 -7.88 21.16
N ALA A 7 3.09 -7.71 20.06
CA ALA A 7 2.49 -7.68 18.73
C ALA A 7 1.93 -9.07 18.34
N MET A 8 2.68 -10.14 18.60
CA MET A 8 2.23 -11.52 18.37
C MET A 8 1.07 -11.92 19.28
N GLU A 9 1.08 -11.49 20.54
CA GLU A 9 0.00 -11.76 21.50
C GLU A 9 -1.29 -11.02 21.12
N ARG A 10 -1.21 -9.78 20.61
CA ARG A 10 -2.36 -9.06 20.04
C ARG A 10 -2.91 -9.73 18.79
N MET A 11 -2.07 -10.27 17.92
CA MET A 11 -2.51 -11.05 16.75
C MET A 11 -3.22 -12.35 17.14
N ARG A 12 -2.85 -12.99 18.28
CA ARG A 12 -3.52 -14.19 18.81
C ARG A 12 -4.86 -13.89 19.48
N ARG A 13 -5.03 -12.68 20.04
CA ARG A 13 -6.25 -12.27 20.76
C ARG A 13 -7.30 -11.59 19.88
N ALA A 14 -7.02 -11.36 18.58
CA ALA A 14 -8.03 -10.87 17.68
C ALA A 14 -9.15 -11.93 17.55
N PRO A 15 -10.42 -11.59 17.86
CA PRO A 15 -11.50 -12.54 17.72
C PRO A 15 -11.61 -12.98 16.26
N ALA A 16 -11.84 -14.28 16.04
CA ALA A 16 -12.16 -14.82 14.73
C ALA A 16 -13.28 -13.96 14.13
N ALA A 17 -13.07 -13.43 12.93
CA ALA A 17 -14.00 -12.55 12.25
C ALA A 17 -15.33 -13.26 12.07
N GLY A 18 -16.30 -12.93 12.90
CA GLY A 18 -17.70 -13.22 12.65
C GLY A 18 -18.08 -12.55 11.31
N ALA A 19 -18.88 -13.24 10.50
CA ALA A 19 -19.40 -12.70 9.27
C ALA A 19 -20.05 -11.34 9.55
N VAL A 20 -19.46 -10.27 9.00
CA VAL A 20 -20.02 -8.93 9.06
C VAL A 20 -21.05 -8.89 7.93
N ASP A 21 -22.32 -8.85 8.33
CA ASP A 21 -23.44 -8.56 7.42
C ASP A 21 -23.26 -7.11 6.95
N VAL A 22 -22.70 -6.92 5.76
CA VAL A 22 -22.57 -5.61 5.12
C VAL A 22 -23.93 -5.25 4.55
N THR A 23 -24.81 -4.72 5.40
CA THR A 23 -26.05 -4.11 4.96
C THR A 23 -25.70 -2.96 4.01
N ALA A 24 -26.20 -3.04 2.79
CA ALA A 24 -25.99 -2.07 1.72
C ALA A 24 -26.32 -0.65 2.20
N ALA A 25 -25.31 0.07 2.67
CA ALA A 25 -25.37 1.52 2.72
C ALA A 25 -25.41 1.99 1.25
N GLN A 26 -26.40 2.82 0.94
CA GLN A 26 -26.64 3.35 -0.40
C GLN A 26 -25.32 3.90 -0.97
N MET A 27 -24.74 3.14 -1.91
CA MET A 27 -23.56 3.54 -2.65
C MET A 27 -23.97 4.65 -3.61
N SER A 28 -23.62 5.89 -3.29
CA SER A 28 -23.58 6.94 -4.29
C SER A 28 -22.52 6.56 -5.33
N GLU A 29 -22.89 6.64 -6.60
CA GLU A 29 -21.94 6.42 -7.70
C GLU A 29 -20.66 7.25 -7.43
N PRO A 30 -19.46 6.67 -7.61
CA PRO A 30 -18.23 7.41 -7.40
C PRO A 30 -18.22 8.63 -8.31
N GLU A 31 -18.10 9.81 -7.71
CA GLU A 31 -18.01 11.06 -8.46
C GLU A 31 -16.81 10.95 -9.42
N PRO A 32 -17.01 11.06 -10.74
CA PRO A 32 -15.93 10.89 -11.68
C PRO A 32 -14.87 11.95 -11.40
N ALA A 33 -13.63 11.54 -11.20
CA ALA A 33 -12.49 12.46 -11.19
C ALA A 33 -12.58 13.37 -12.42
N PRO A 34 -12.21 14.66 -12.33
CA PRO A 34 -12.35 15.59 -13.44
C PRO A 34 -11.73 14.99 -14.71
N ALA A 35 -12.56 14.87 -15.73
CA ALA A 35 -12.22 14.22 -17.00
C ALA A 35 -11.33 15.17 -17.81
N SER A 36 -10.01 15.05 -17.71
CA SER A 36 -9.13 15.83 -18.58
C SER A 36 -7.96 15.06 -19.21
N ASP A 37 -7.48 13.97 -18.61
CA ASP A 37 -6.40 13.20 -19.21
C ASP A 37 -6.84 11.77 -19.59
N PRO A 38 -6.46 11.28 -20.80
CA PRO A 38 -6.71 9.89 -21.17
C PRO A 38 -6.01 8.95 -20.20
N ALA A 39 -6.64 7.80 -19.92
CA ALA A 39 -6.03 6.78 -19.08
C ALA A 39 -4.69 6.33 -19.67
N VAL A 40 -3.69 6.17 -18.82
CA VAL A 40 -2.38 5.66 -19.22
C VAL A 40 -2.44 4.15 -19.35
N ALA A 41 -2.04 3.64 -20.50
CA ALA A 41 -1.87 2.21 -20.71
C ALA A 41 -0.60 1.72 -19.99
N LEU A 42 -0.74 0.72 -19.13
CA LEU A 42 0.37 0.07 -18.47
C LEU A 42 0.90 -1.08 -19.35
N ASP A 43 2.21 -1.24 -19.43
CA ASP A 43 2.83 -2.39 -20.11
C ASP A 43 2.65 -3.69 -19.28
N LEU A 44 1.46 -4.29 -19.44
CA LEU A 44 1.12 -5.51 -18.71
C LEU A 44 2.04 -6.69 -19.07
N ALA A 45 2.62 -6.70 -20.28
CA ALA A 45 3.56 -7.75 -20.67
C ALA A 45 4.88 -7.63 -19.90
N ALA A 46 5.47 -6.44 -19.85
CA ALA A 46 6.67 -6.18 -19.08
C ALA A 46 6.45 -6.41 -17.57
N LEU A 47 5.31 -5.97 -17.03
CA LEU A 47 4.96 -6.21 -15.62
C LEU A 47 4.85 -7.71 -15.30
N ARG A 48 4.30 -8.52 -16.21
CA ARG A 48 4.19 -9.97 -16.07
C ARG A 48 5.56 -10.66 -16.09
N GLU A 49 6.47 -10.22 -16.95
CA GLU A 49 7.85 -10.72 -16.98
C GLU A 49 8.58 -10.47 -15.65
N LEU A 50 8.26 -9.37 -14.96
CA LEU A 50 8.75 -9.06 -13.63
C LEU A 50 8.03 -9.84 -12.51
N GLY A 51 7.10 -10.73 -12.85
CA GLY A 51 6.33 -11.53 -11.89
C GLY A 51 5.22 -10.76 -11.20
N MET A 52 4.82 -9.60 -11.70
CA MET A 52 3.72 -8.80 -11.15
C MET A 52 2.35 -9.41 -11.50
N LEU A 53 1.36 -9.18 -10.64
CA LEU A 53 -0.03 -9.48 -10.96
C LEU A 53 -0.49 -8.60 -12.12
N THR A 54 -1.23 -9.23 -13.03
CA THR A 54 -1.94 -8.51 -14.09
C THR A 54 -3.37 -9.05 -14.20
N PRO A 55 -4.37 -8.21 -14.51
CA PRO A 55 -5.77 -8.64 -14.53
C PRO A 55 -6.08 -9.74 -15.55
N ASP A 56 -5.30 -9.81 -16.62
CA ASP A 56 -5.47 -10.70 -17.78
C ASP A 56 -4.73 -12.03 -17.67
N ALA A 57 -3.90 -12.25 -16.62
CA ALA A 57 -3.05 -13.42 -16.49
C ALA A 57 -3.63 -14.47 -15.53
N ASP A 58 -3.47 -15.75 -15.86
CA ASP A 58 -3.76 -16.86 -14.94
C ASP A 58 -2.62 -17.06 -13.94
N GLN A 59 -2.59 -16.20 -12.93
CA GLN A 59 -1.61 -16.20 -11.84
C GLN A 59 -2.25 -16.64 -10.52
N ARG A 60 -3.05 -17.71 -10.53
CA ARG A 60 -3.89 -18.15 -9.39
C ARG A 60 -3.16 -18.21 -8.07
N ALA A 61 -1.95 -18.76 -8.04
CA ALA A 61 -1.18 -18.91 -6.81
C ALA A 61 -0.83 -17.54 -6.18
N LEU A 62 -0.42 -16.58 -7.00
CA LEU A 62 -0.09 -15.22 -6.56
C LEU A 62 -1.35 -14.45 -6.18
N GLN A 63 -2.41 -14.56 -6.97
CA GLN A 63 -3.72 -13.98 -6.67
C GLN A 63 -4.24 -14.44 -5.31
N GLU A 64 -4.14 -15.74 -4.99
CA GLU A 64 -4.59 -16.27 -3.70
C GLU A 64 -3.77 -15.74 -2.53
N GLN A 65 -2.44 -15.61 -2.67
CA GLN A 65 -1.60 -15.00 -1.64
C GLN A 65 -2.03 -13.57 -1.35
N TYR A 66 -2.21 -12.75 -2.38
CA TYR A 66 -2.65 -11.35 -2.20
C TYR A 66 -4.10 -11.24 -1.75
N ARG A 67 -4.96 -12.21 -2.05
CA ARG A 67 -6.33 -12.27 -1.51
C ARG A 67 -6.32 -12.37 0.01
N LEU A 68 -5.44 -13.19 0.59
CA LEU A 68 -5.34 -13.32 2.05
C LEU A 68 -4.86 -12.02 2.70
N VAL A 69 -3.83 -11.37 2.13
CA VAL A 69 -3.31 -10.08 2.62
C VAL A 69 -4.39 -9.00 2.52
N LYS A 70 -4.99 -8.85 1.33
CA LYS A 70 -6.03 -7.88 1.04
C LYS A 70 -7.19 -7.95 2.03
N ARG A 71 -7.72 -9.16 2.30
CA ARG A 71 -8.85 -9.34 3.23
C ARG A 71 -8.58 -8.78 4.61
N GLN A 72 -7.36 -8.95 5.14
CA GLN A 72 -6.99 -8.41 6.45
C GLN A 72 -6.97 -6.88 6.45
N LEU A 73 -6.45 -6.27 5.40
CA LEU A 73 -6.35 -4.82 5.26
C LEU A 73 -7.73 -4.19 5.03
N LEU A 74 -8.55 -4.75 4.13
CA LEU A 74 -9.92 -4.27 3.86
C LEU A 74 -10.82 -4.38 5.09
N ALA A 75 -10.70 -5.45 5.87
CA ALA A 75 -11.47 -5.63 7.10
C ALA A 75 -11.25 -4.51 8.14
N ARG A 76 -10.17 -3.74 8.00
CA ARG A 76 -9.82 -2.59 8.85
C ARG A 76 -10.07 -1.25 8.17
N ALA A 77 -9.77 -1.16 6.87
CA ALA A 77 -9.76 0.07 6.09
C ALA A 77 -11.08 0.87 6.12
N PHE A 78 -12.21 0.18 6.27
CA PHE A 78 -13.53 0.80 6.26
C PHE A 78 -14.20 0.80 7.64
N ARG A 79 -13.43 0.59 8.71
CA ARG A 79 -13.90 0.83 10.07
C ARG A 79 -13.77 2.31 10.42
N PRO A 80 -14.58 2.82 11.34
CA PRO A 80 -14.36 4.15 11.87
C PRO A 80 -12.95 4.26 12.43
N ALA A 81 -12.24 5.32 12.04
CA ALA A 81 -10.96 5.63 12.67
C ALA A 81 -11.19 5.93 14.17
N PRO A 82 -10.25 5.59 15.07
CA PRO A 82 -10.29 6.05 16.44
C PRO A 82 -10.39 7.58 16.49
N ASP A 83 -11.05 8.12 17.52
CA ASP A 83 -11.19 9.57 17.67
C ASP A 83 -9.82 10.26 17.61
N GLY A 84 -9.65 11.16 16.64
CA GLY A 84 -8.37 11.84 16.39
C GLY A 84 -7.28 10.97 15.76
N GLY A 85 -7.56 9.70 15.41
CA GLY A 85 -6.62 8.79 14.77
C GLY A 85 -6.40 9.04 13.29
N ASN A 86 -5.41 8.36 12.73
CA ASN A 86 -5.10 8.41 11.30
C ASN A 86 -6.14 7.64 10.46
N PRO A 87 -6.32 8.01 9.19
CA PRO A 87 -7.22 7.32 8.28
C PRO A 87 -6.83 5.86 8.08
N VAL A 88 -7.72 4.92 8.40
CA VAL A 88 -7.45 3.48 8.36
C VAL A 88 -7.48 2.90 6.94
N ASN A 89 -8.01 3.62 5.96
CA ASN A 89 -7.95 3.29 4.53
C ASN A 89 -6.65 3.74 3.86
N LEU A 90 -5.75 4.41 4.59
CA LEU A 90 -4.42 4.81 4.14
C LEU A 90 -3.39 3.82 4.68
N ILE A 91 -2.78 3.06 3.78
CA ILE A 91 -1.91 1.93 4.09
C ILE A 91 -0.51 2.18 3.54
N GLN A 92 0.48 2.26 4.41
CA GLN A 92 1.88 2.35 4.02
C GLN A 92 2.48 0.95 3.84
N ILE A 93 3.15 0.74 2.72
CA ILE A 93 4.00 -0.43 2.46
C ILE A 93 5.45 0.00 2.62
N THR A 94 6.13 -0.58 3.59
CA THR A 94 7.54 -0.31 3.90
C THR A 94 8.30 -1.60 4.18
N SER A 95 9.56 -1.51 4.54
CA SER A 95 10.41 -2.65 4.93
C SER A 95 11.52 -2.20 5.87
N ALA A 96 12.23 -3.13 6.49
CA ALA A 96 13.42 -2.79 7.28
C ALA A 96 14.58 -2.33 6.40
N LEU A 97 14.83 -3.07 5.31
CA LEU A 97 15.99 -2.90 4.43
C LEU A 97 15.55 -2.71 2.97
N ALA A 98 16.51 -2.33 2.12
CA ALA A 98 16.28 -2.25 0.68
C ALA A 98 16.09 -3.63 0.05
N SER A 99 15.34 -3.66 -1.07
CA SER A 99 15.15 -4.85 -1.92
C SER A 99 14.35 -5.98 -1.27
N GLU A 100 13.63 -5.76 -0.17
CA GLU A 100 12.74 -6.75 0.46
C GLU A 100 11.41 -6.93 -0.29
N GLY A 101 11.14 -6.11 -1.32
CA GLY A 101 9.99 -6.26 -2.21
C GLY A 101 8.80 -5.34 -1.88
N LYS A 102 9.03 -4.17 -1.29
CA LYS A 102 8.00 -3.15 -0.98
C LYS A 102 7.17 -2.77 -2.21
N THR A 103 7.83 -2.25 -3.24
CA THR A 103 7.19 -1.83 -4.50
C THR A 103 6.45 -2.98 -5.17
N PHE A 104 7.05 -4.19 -5.19
CA PHE A 104 6.41 -5.41 -5.66
C PHE A 104 5.11 -5.69 -4.88
N THR A 105 5.17 -5.58 -3.56
CA THR A 105 4.02 -5.82 -2.68
C THR A 105 2.96 -4.74 -2.87
N ALA A 106 3.34 -3.46 -2.91
CA ALA A 106 2.42 -2.34 -3.09
C ALA A 106 1.64 -2.45 -4.41
N PHE A 107 2.35 -2.70 -5.52
CA PHE A 107 1.73 -2.86 -6.82
C PHE A 107 0.79 -4.07 -6.88
N ASN A 108 1.24 -5.25 -6.48
CA ASN A 108 0.42 -6.46 -6.52
C ASN A 108 -0.80 -6.37 -5.59
N LEU A 109 -0.68 -5.72 -4.44
CA LEU A 109 -1.81 -5.46 -3.56
C LEU A 109 -2.80 -4.52 -4.23
N ALA A 110 -2.33 -3.45 -4.89
CA ALA A 110 -3.19 -2.52 -5.62
C ALA A 110 -3.95 -3.23 -6.75
N ILE A 111 -3.27 -4.05 -7.55
CA ILE A 111 -3.94 -4.87 -8.58
C ILE A 111 -4.98 -5.81 -7.96
N SER A 112 -4.61 -6.50 -6.87
CA SER A 112 -5.55 -7.41 -6.18
C SER A 112 -6.79 -6.70 -5.66
N VAL A 113 -6.68 -5.43 -5.21
CA VAL A 113 -7.83 -4.60 -4.79
C VAL A 113 -8.61 -4.12 -6.00
N ALA A 114 -7.96 -3.65 -7.06
CA ALA A 114 -8.61 -3.18 -8.29
C ALA A 114 -9.45 -4.24 -8.99
N MET A 115 -9.14 -5.53 -8.77
CA MET A 115 -9.93 -6.66 -9.26
C MET A 115 -11.23 -6.90 -8.46
N GLU A 116 -11.42 -6.25 -7.31
CA GLU A 116 -12.70 -6.30 -6.57
C GLU A 116 -13.73 -5.36 -7.22
N VAL A 117 -15.03 -5.72 -7.05
CA VAL A 117 -16.12 -4.96 -7.65
C VAL A 117 -16.45 -3.69 -6.84
N ASP A 118 -16.31 -3.79 -5.52
CA ASP A 118 -16.84 -2.80 -4.57
C ASP A 118 -15.83 -1.72 -4.15
N PHE A 119 -14.55 -1.84 -4.56
CA PHE A 119 -13.50 -0.96 -4.11
C PHE A 119 -12.75 -0.30 -5.26
N THR A 120 -12.28 0.91 -5.03
CA THR A 120 -11.29 1.57 -5.85
C THR A 120 -9.95 1.66 -5.10
N VAL A 121 -8.86 1.81 -5.83
CA VAL A 121 -7.53 1.92 -5.25
C VAL A 121 -6.75 3.07 -5.84
N LEU A 122 -6.10 3.82 -4.95
CA LEU A 122 -5.10 4.83 -5.30
C LEU A 122 -3.73 4.31 -4.86
N LEU A 123 -2.86 4.06 -5.82
CA LEU A 123 -1.48 3.65 -5.56
C LEU A 123 -0.58 4.88 -5.62
N VAL A 124 0.21 5.10 -4.58
CA VAL A 124 1.00 6.32 -4.40
C VAL A 124 2.47 5.96 -4.27
N ASP A 125 3.33 6.56 -5.09
CA ASP A 125 4.78 6.45 -4.96
C ASP A 125 5.32 7.55 -4.04
N ALA A 126 5.56 7.21 -2.79
CA ALA A 126 6.14 8.11 -1.79
C ALA A 126 7.64 7.87 -1.53
N ASP A 127 8.30 7.01 -2.31
CA ASP A 127 9.77 6.94 -2.37
C ASP A 127 10.30 8.03 -3.32
N LEU A 128 10.26 9.29 -2.86
CA LEU A 128 10.66 10.45 -3.67
C LEU A 128 12.13 10.43 -4.07
N THR A 129 12.94 9.58 -3.44
CA THR A 129 14.36 9.44 -3.71
C THR A 129 14.61 8.50 -4.88
N ARG A 130 14.04 7.28 -4.84
CA ARG A 130 14.28 6.25 -5.85
C ARG A 130 13.21 6.22 -6.93
N ARG A 131 11.97 6.61 -6.58
CA ARG A 131 10.82 6.66 -7.49
C ARG A 131 10.59 5.32 -8.21
N GLY A 132 10.77 4.24 -7.45
CA GLY A 132 10.81 2.88 -8.00
C GLY A 132 9.50 2.47 -8.66
N LEU A 133 8.37 2.79 -8.04
CA LEU A 133 7.05 2.52 -8.59
C LEU A 133 6.79 3.35 -9.85
N THR A 134 7.12 4.65 -9.83
CA THR A 134 6.99 5.57 -10.96
C THR A 134 7.75 5.07 -12.19
N HIS A 135 8.98 4.56 -11.98
CA HIS A 135 9.77 3.96 -13.06
C HIS A 135 9.17 2.64 -13.55
N LEU A 136 8.75 1.77 -12.61
CA LEU A 136 8.17 0.47 -12.93
C LEU A 136 6.99 0.56 -13.88
N ILE A 137 6.13 1.57 -13.71
CA ILE A 137 4.88 1.72 -14.47
C ILE A 137 4.95 2.78 -15.58
N GLY A 138 6.15 3.29 -15.88
CA GLY A 138 6.38 4.19 -17.02
C GLY A 138 5.81 5.61 -16.86
N LEU A 139 5.67 6.11 -15.63
CA LEU A 139 5.12 7.44 -15.33
C LEU A 139 6.19 8.53 -15.10
N GLN A 140 7.42 8.31 -15.55
CA GLN A 140 8.49 9.31 -15.47
C GLN A 140 8.09 10.56 -16.25
N GLY A 141 8.41 11.72 -15.69
CA GLY A 141 8.12 13.02 -16.32
C GLY A 141 6.71 13.55 -16.06
N ARG A 142 5.82 12.77 -15.43
CA ARG A 142 4.53 13.28 -14.98
C ARG A 142 4.68 14.00 -13.65
N PRO A 143 3.90 15.08 -13.41
CA PRO A 143 3.85 15.71 -12.11
C PRO A 143 3.31 14.70 -11.07
N GLY A 144 3.80 14.80 -9.84
CA GLY A 144 3.46 13.89 -8.77
C GLY A 144 3.51 14.54 -7.39
N ILE A 145 3.79 13.73 -6.39
CA ILE A 145 3.86 14.21 -4.99
C ILE A 145 4.85 15.36 -4.85
N THR A 146 6.01 15.28 -5.48
CA THR A 146 7.06 16.29 -5.35
C THR A 146 6.58 17.67 -5.74
N GLU A 147 5.96 17.80 -6.92
CA GLU A 147 5.48 19.09 -7.44
C GLU A 147 4.34 19.64 -6.58
N LEU A 148 3.47 18.76 -6.07
CA LEU A 148 2.39 19.18 -5.17
C LEU A 148 2.94 19.69 -3.84
N LEU A 149 3.89 18.96 -3.22
CA LEU A 149 4.49 19.37 -1.95
C LEU A 149 5.39 20.59 -2.07
N ALA A 150 6.01 20.79 -3.23
CA ALA A 150 6.79 22.00 -3.55
C ALA A 150 5.90 23.23 -3.85
N GLY A 151 4.58 23.02 -4.02
CA GLY A 151 3.65 24.09 -4.36
C GLY A 151 3.69 24.52 -5.84
N GLU A 152 4.27 23.67 -6.70
CA GLU A 152 4.34 23.90 -8.16
C GLU A 152 3.01 23.55 -8.83
N VAL A 153 2.21 22.67 -8.24
CA VAL A 153 0.83 22.36 -8.60
C VAL A 153 -0.09 22.55 -7.39
N GLY A 154 -1.28 23.06 -7.63
CA GLY A 154 -2.16 23.53 -6.55
C GLY A 154 -3.20 22.51 -6.08
N ASP A 155 -3.43 21.41 -6.80
CA ASP A 155 -4.52 20.47 -6.51
C ASP A 155 -4.08 19.02 -6.68
N VAL A 156 -4.52 18.17 -5.76
CA VAL A 156 -4.25 16.71 -5.79
C VAL A 156 -4.80 16.06 -7.06
N GLY A 157 -5.94 16.53 -7.56
CA GLY A 157 -6.54 15.99 -8.78
C GLY A 157 -5.64 16.10 -10.00
N SER A 158 -4.77 17.13 -10.05
CA SER A 158 -3.84 17.37 -11.16
C SER A 158 -2.67 16.37 -11.23
N ILE A 159 -2.37 15.68 -10.14
CA ILE A 159 -1.32 14.68 -10.06
C ILE A 159 -1.83 13.22 -10.07
N VAL A 160 -3.16 13.04 -10.01
CA VAL A 160 -3.76 11.71 -10.10
C VAL A 160 -3.78 11.25 -11.56
N THR A 161 -3.07 10.17 -11.84
CA THR A 161 -3.04 9.53 -13.16
C THR A 161 -3.99 8.34 -13.18
N ARG A 162 -4.98 8.34 -14.07
CA ARG A 162 -5.83 7.18 -14.33
C ARG A 162 -5.06 6.16 -15.17
N THR A 163 -5.25 4.87 -14.88
CA THR A 163 -4.69 3.79 -15.69
C THR A 163 -5.77 3.10 -16.51
N ASP A 164 -5.36 2.29 -17.49
CA ASP A 164 -6.23 1.40 -18.26
C ASP A 164 -6.74 0.20 -17.44
N ILE A 165 -6.16 -0.04 -16.27
CA ILE A 165 -6.70 -1.01 -15.32
C ILE A 165 -7.89 -0.38 -14.59
N PRO A 166 -9.11 -0.94 -14.75
CA PRO A 166 -10.29 -0.41 -14.07
C PRO A 166 -10.08 -0.29 -12.57
N ARG A 167 -10.60 0.79 -11.97
CA ARG A 167 -10.51 1.09 -10.52
C ARG A 167 -9.12 1.35 -9.96
N LEU A 168 -8.06 1.36 -10.78
CA LEU A 168 -6.70 1.74 -10.38
C LEU A 168 -6.37 3.14 -10.87
N SER A 169 -6.03 4.01 -9.91
CA SER A 169 -5.38 5.30 -10.19
C SER A 169 -4.03 5.35 -9.49
N VAL A 170 -3.12 6.17 -9.98
CA VAL A 170 -1.77 6.29 -9.43
C VAL A 170 -1.42 7.77 -9.21
N ILE A 171 -0.73 8.06 -8.11
CA ILE A 171 0.01 9.30 -7.93
C ILE A 171 1.50 8.95 -8.03
N PRO A 172 2.21 9.41 -9.08
CA PRO A 172 3.64 9.21 -9.21
C PRO A 172 4.42 10.05 -8.17
N ALA A 173 5.68 9.71 -7.97
CA ALA A 173 6.56 10.47 -7.10
C ALA A 173 6.83 11.90 -7.61
N GLY A 174 6.75 12.09 -8.92
CA GLY A 174 7.14 13.35 -9.59
C GLY A 174 8.63 13.40 -9.92
N GLN A 175 9.17 14.59 -10.07
CA GLN A 175 10.59 14.82 -10.34
C GLN A 175 11.42 14.70 -9.05
N GLY A 176 12.70 14.38 -9.22
CA GLY A 176 13.61 14.37 -8.08
C GLY A 176 13.79 15.78 -7.49
N HIS A 177 13.77 15.88 -6.16
CA HIS A 177 13.91 17.15 -5.47
C HIS A 177 15.00 17.08 -4.38
N PRO A 178 15.90 18.08 -4.28
CA PRO A 178 16.98 18.04 -3.29
C PRO A 178 16.50 17.97 -1.83
N ARG A 179 15.29 18.45 -1.55
CA ARG A 179 14.66 18.44 -0.21
C ARG A 179 13.51 17.44 -0.12
N SER A 180 13.65 16.29 -0.75
CA SER A 180 12.58 15.26 -0.74
C SER A 180 12.22 14.80 0.68
N THR A 181 13.18 14.66 1.57
CA THR A 181 12.96 14.27 2.97
C THR A 181 12.15 15.32 3.73
N GLU A 182 12.50 16.61 3.57
CA GLU A 182 11.79 17.71 4.21
C GLU A 182 10.38 17.88 3.63
N LEU A 183 10.19 17.61 2.34
CA LEU A 183 8.86 17.64 1.72
C LEU A 183 7.95 16.58 2.33
N VAL A 184 8.43 15.35 2.51
CA VAL A 184 7.66 14.28 3.18
C VAL A 184 7.38 14.62 4.65
N ALA A 185 8.28 15.34 5.32
CA ALA A 185 8.10 15.77 6.71
C ALA A 185 7.22 17.02 6.86
N SER A 186 6.74 17.60 5.77
CA SER A 186 6.02 18.87 5.81
C SER A 186 4.54 18.73 6.20
N ASP A 187 3.95 19.85 6.65
CA ASP A 187 2.51 19.95 6.85
C ASP A 187 1.71 19.74 5.56
N ALA A 188 2.34 19.98 4.41
CA ALA A 188 1.71 19.73 3.11
C ALA A 188 1.49 18.21 2.90
N MET A 189 2.46 17.36 3.27
CA MET A 189 2.32 15.90 3.22
C MET A 189 1.20 15.42 4.16
N ARG A 190 1.12 15.97 5.36
CA ARG A 190 0.03 15.65 6.30
C ARG A 190 -1.34 16.03 5.75
N ARG A 191 -1.46 17.20 5.09
CA ARG A 191 -2.71 17.60 4.42
C ARG A 191 -3.04 16.68 3.27
N LEU A 192 -2.06 16.36 2.41
CA LEU A 192 -2.22 15.42 1.30
C LEU A 192 -2.73 14.06 1.79
N SER A 193 -2.10 13.48 2.82
CA SER A 193 -2.48 12.19 3.38
C SER A 193 -3.95 12.17 3.83
N ARG A 194 -4.40 13.23 4.50
CA ARG A 194 -5.80 13.37 4.91
C ARG A 194 -6.73 13.55 3.72
N GLU A 195 -6.36 14.39 2.77
CA GLU A 195 -7.19 14.67 1.59
C GLU A 195 -7.41 13.41 0.75
N VAL A 196 -6.34 12.67 0.41
CA VAL A 196 -6.48 11.45 -0.40
C VAL A 196 -7.27 10.35 0.30
N ALA A 197 -7.22 10.31 1.64
CA ALA A 197 -7.94 9.32 2.44
C ALA A 197 -9.43 9.66 2.62
N THR A 198 -9.79 10.95 2.66
CA THR A 198 -11.17 11.38 2.97
C THR A 198 -12.00 11.73 1.74
N ARG A 199 -11.36 12.12 0.65
CA ARG A 199 -12.04 12.54 -0.59
C ARG A 199 -12.89 11.45 -1.23
N TYR A 200 -12.55 10.16 -0.99
CA TYR A 200 -13.20 9.01 -1.61
C TYR A 200 -13.44 7.92 -0.58
N HIS A 201 -14.69 7.72 -0.18
CA HIS A 201 -15.09 6.81 0.90
C HIS A 201 -14.90 5.31 0.59
N ASP A 202 -14.91 4.96 -0.71
CA ASP A 202 -14.79 3.60 -1.24
C ASP A 202 -13.34 3.25 -1.65
N ARG A 203 -12.40 4.19 -1.43
CA ARG A 203 -11.04 4.11 -1.93
C ARG A 203 -10.05 3.62 -0.87
N LEU A 204 -9.32 2.58 -1.23
CA LEU A 204 -8.11 2.20 -0.50
C LEU A 204 -6.92 2.97 -1.06
N VAL A 205 -6.12 3.57 -0.20
CA VAL A 205 -4.90 4.27 -0.58
C VAL A 205 -3.70 3.44 -0.14
N ILE A 206 -2.91 2.97 -1.11
CA ILE A 206 -1.70 2.18 -0.88
C ILE A 206 -0.49 3.04 -1.21
N VAL A 207 0.39 3.23 -0.23
CA VAL A 207 1.55 4.10 -0.34
C VAL A 207 2.83 3.26 -0.34
N ASP A 208 3.52 3.19 -1.47
CA ASP A 208 4.88 2.63 -1.55
C ASP A 208 5.87 3.64 -0.98
N SER A 209 6.68 3.24 0.00
CA SER A 209 7.58 4.13 0.72
C SER A 209 9.01 3.60 0.81
N THR A 210 9.93 4.41 1.34
CA THR A 210 11.33 4.03 1.56
C THR A 210 11.46 2.97 2.67
N PRO A 211 12.61 2.25 2.76
CA PRO A 211 12.89 1.36 3.90
C PRO A 211 13.12 2.15 5.19
N LEU A 212 12.60 1.65 6.31
CA LEU A 212 12.64 2.33 7.62
C LEU A 212 14.05 2.62 8.15
N LEU A 213 15.01 1.73 7.90
CA LEU A 213 16.38 1.90 8.41
C LEU A 213 17.29 2.67 7.45
N MET A 214 16.81 3.03 6.27
CA MET A 214 17.64 3.68 5.25
C MET A 214 17.29 5.15 5.04
N ASP A 215 16.05 5.53 5.38
CA ASP A 215 15.57 6.89 5.16
C ASP A 215 14.51 7.24 6.22
N SER A 216 14.59 8.43 6.78
CA SER A 216 13.60 8.93 7.75
C SER A 216 12.23 9.20 7.14
N GLN A 217 12.11 9.28 5.81
CA GLN A 217 10.85 9.51 5.11
C GLN A 217 9.78 8.48 5.52
N ALA A 218 10.16 7.18 5.58
CA ALA A 218 9.22 6.12 5.92
C ALA A 218 8.65 6.26 7.34
N ALA A 219 9.50 6.57 8.32
CA ALA A 219 9.07 6.75 9.71
C ALA A 219 8.21 8.02 9.85
N THR A 220 8.55 9.08 9.14
CA THR A 220 7.76 10.32 9.12
C THR A 220 6.38 10.10 8.50
N LEU A 221 6.31 9.39 7.37
CA LEU A 221 5.06 9.04 6.71
C LEU A 221 4.18 8.14 7.60
N ALA A 222 4.80 7.24 8.37
CA ALA A 222 4.11 6.33 9.29
C ALA A 222 3.23 7.06 10.31
N ALA A 223 3.58 8.29 10.68
CA ALA A 223 2.79 9.13 11.59
C ALA A 223 1.47 9.63 10.97
N HIS A 224 1.25 9.43 9.67
CA HIS A 224 0.09 9.97 8.95
C HIS A 224 -0.84 8.89 8.38
N VAL A 225 -0.51 7.62 8.56
CA VAL A 225 -1.26 6.48 8.02
C VAL A 225 -1.91 5.67 9.16
N GLY A 226 -3.04 5.01 8.88
CA GLY A 226 -3.72 4.18 9.87
C GLY A 226 -3.28 2.73 9.85
N GLN A 227 -2.66 2.25 8.77
CA GLN A 227 -2.14 0.89 8.66
C GLN A 227 -0.73 0.89 8.06
N ILE A 228 0.15 0.03 8.57
CA ILE A 228 1.51 -0.15 8.06
C ILE A 228 1.76 -1.62 7.81
N VAL A 229 2.24 -1.95 6.62
CA VAL A 229 2.72 -3.29 6.26
C VAL A 229 4.23 -3.24 6.12
N VAL A 230 4.93 -3.91 7.03
CA VAL A 230 6.38 -4.07 6.96
C VAL A 230 6.69 -5.36 6.20
N VAL A 231 7.21 -5.22 5.00
CA VAL A 231 7.62 -6.34 4.15
C VAL A 231 8.96 -6.88 4.64
N VAL A 232 9.02 -8.20 4.83
CA VAL A 232 10.18 -8.92 5.37
C VAL A 232 10.62 -9.97 4.37
N GLU A 233 11.86 -9.96 3.94
CA GLU A 233 12.39 -10.99 3.02
C GLU A 233 12.70 -12.28 3.78
N ALA A 234 12.05 -13.37 3.40
CA ALA A 234 12.25 -14.68 4.00
C ALA A 234 13.71 -15.12 3.87
N SER A 235 14.23 -15.71 4.93
CA SER A 235 15.60 -16.25 4.99
C SER A 235 16.74 -15.25 4.77
N ARG A 236 16.43 -13.94 4.66
CA ARG A 236 17.44 -12.90 4.49
C ARG A 236 17.38 -11.82 5.57
N THR A 237 16.19 -11.36 5.91
CA THR A 237 16.05 -10.31 6.93
C THR A 237 16.28 -10.90 8.32
N ALA A 238 17.34 -10.49 8.97
CA ALA A 238 17.64 -10.90 10.33
C ALA A 238 16.69 -10.22 11.33
N GLU A 239 16.52 -10.82 12.52
CA GLU A 239 15.59 -10.35 13.54
C GLU A 239 15.97 -8.95 14.08
N MET A 240 17.24 -8.66 14.25
CA MET A 240 17.68 -7.37 14.81
C MET A 240 17.36 -6.18 13.92
N PRO A 241 17.65 -6.15 12.61
CA PRO A 241 17.20 -5.10 11.72
C PRO A 241 15.68 -4.93 11.73
N LEU A 242 14.93 -6.02 11.72
CA LEU A 242 13.47 -5.94 11.78
C LEU A 242 12.97 -5.31 13.08
N ARG A 243 13.54 -5.70 14.22
CA ARG A 243 13.21 -5.09 15.54
C ARG A 243 13.52 -3.60 15.55
N ASN A 244 14.70 -3.20 15.05
CA ASN A 244 15.10 -1.80 14.98
C ASN A 244 14.16 -0.98 14.08
N ALA A 245 13.75 -1.54 12.94
CA ALA A 245 12.79 -0.90 12.04
C ALA A 245 11.42 -0.70 12.71
N ILE A 246 10.89 -1.73 13.37
CA ILE A 246 9.60 -1.65 14.07
C ILE A 246 9.68 -0.65 15.25
N ALA A 247 10.82 -0.52 15.90
CA ALA A 247 11.00 0.44 17.00
C ALA A 247 10.92 1.92 16.55
N LEU A 248 11.05 2.19 15.25
CA LEU A 248 10.85 3.54 14.68
C LEU A 248 9.37 3.89 14.48
N LEU A 249 8.48 2.90 14.60
CA LEU A 249 7.04 3.08 14.39
C LEU A 249 6.34 3.26 15.74
N ASP A 250 5.43 4.22 15.81
CA ASP A 250 4.57 4.39 16.99
C ASP A 250 3.32 3.50 16.86
N PRO A 251 3.19 2.45 17.68
CA PRO A 251 2.04 1.54 17.62
C PRO A 251 0.72 2.20 18.08
N ALA A 252 0.78 3.40 18.65
CA ALA A 252 -0.42 4.14 19.03
C ALA A 252 -1.06 4.87 17.84
N THR A 253 -0.30 5.13 16.77
CA THR A 253 -0.74 5.89 15.60
C THR A 253 -1.24 5.04 14.45
N ALA A 254 -0.75 3.80 14.31
CA ALA A 254 -1.12 2.90 13.22
C ALA A 254 -1.09 1.42 13.63
N ASP A 255 -1.92 0.63 12.95
CA ASP A 255 -1.86 -0.83 13.01
C ASP A 255 -0.68 -1.35 12.18
N VAL A 256 0.29 -2.00 12.82
CA VAL A 256 1.48 -2.54 12.16
C VAL A 256 1.33 -4.03 11.92
N GLY A 257 1.41 -4.45 10.65
CA GLY A 257 1.44 -5.86 10.21
C GLY A 257 2.77 -6.22 9.56
N LEU A 258 3.12 -7.51 9.63
CA LEU A 258 4.30 -8.06 8.94
C LEU A 258 3.85 -8.91 7.74
N LEU A 259 4.51 -8.73 6.59
CA LEU A 259 4.29 -9.53 5.39
C LEU A 259 5.60 -10.23 5.02
N LEU A 260 5.60 -11.57 5.09
CA LEU A 260 6.73 -12.38 4.67
C LEU A 260 6.73 -12.52 3.14
N ASN A 261 7.74 -11.97 2.49
CA ASN A 261 7.92 -12.00 1.05
C ASN A 261 9.06 -12.94 0.63
N LYS A 262 9.08 -13.35 -0.62
CA LYS A 262 10.08 -14.25 -1.22
C LYS A 262 10.22 -15.57 -0.46
N SER A 263 9.18 -16.03 0.23
CA SER A 263 9.18 -17.31 0.88
C SER A 263 9.09 -18.42 -0.16
N MET A 264 10.03 -19.36 -0.13
CA MET A 264 9.89 -20.62 -0.85
C MET A 264 8.84 -21.46 -0.12
N ALA A 265 7.56 -21.26 -0.46
CA ALA A 265 6.50 -22.11 0.06
C ALA A 265 6.76 -23.53 -0.41
N ARG A 266 7.21 -24.41 0.50
CA ARG A 266 7.01 -25.84 0.30
C ARG A 266 5.51 -26.03 0.12
N ARG A 267 5.06 -26.43 -1.06
CA ARG A 267 3.71 -26.95 -1.26
C ARG A 267 3.52 -28.03 -0.18
N ARG A 268 2.74 -27.72 0.86
CA ARG A 268 2.15 -28.78 1.66
C ARG A 268 1.19 -29.47 0.71
N SER A 269 1.61 -30.61 0.18
CA SER A 269 0.73 -31.57 -0.46
C SER A 269 -0.48 -31.75 0.46
N SER A 270 -1.67 -31.44 -0.07
CA SER A 270 -2.91 -31.69 0.64
C SER A 270 -2.99 -33.20 0.92
N TYR A 271 -3.03 -33.56 2.19
CA TYR A 271 -3.36 -34.90 2.68
C TYR A 271 -4.85 -35.20 2.47
N TYR A 272 -5.33 -35.14 1.22
CA TYR A 272 -6.70 -35.54 0.86
C TYR A 272 -6.72 -36.08 -0.58
N ASP A 273 -5.91 -37.10 -0.84
CA ASP A 273 -6.06 -37.93 -2.03
C ASP A 273 -5.56 -39.35 -1.72
N ASP A 274 -6.15 -40.00 -0.71
CA ASP A 274 -6.09 -41.46 -0.56
C ASP A 274 -7.27 -41.88 0.33
N ALA A 275 -8.47 -41.88 -0.25
CA ALA A 275 -9.61 -42.64 0.20
C ALA A 275 -10.56 -42.81 -0.98
N SER A 276 -10.21 -43.76 -1.85
CA SER A 276 -11.17 -44.42 -2.74
C SER A 276 -10.75 -45.89 -2.92
#